data_957cc90cb02dc5413b3b2659a175e7e1
#
_entry.id   957cc90cb02dc5413b3b2659a175e7e1
#
_cell.length_a   1.000
_cell.length_b   1.000
_cell.length_c   1.000
_cell.angle_alpha   90.00
_cell.angle_beta   90.00
_cell.angle_gamma   90.00
#
_symmetry.space_group_name_H-M   'P 1'
#
loop_
_entity.id
_entity.type
_entity.pdbx_description
1 polymer ?
#
loop_
_entity_poly.entity_id
_entity_poly.type
_entity_poly.pdbx_seq_one_letter_code
_entity_poly.pdbx_strand_id
1 'polypeptide(L)'
;MTTKHAGRRLAALIAAAMLWGGAASAQSTPPKAAAPVRSDDPGFVSLGVGAFDVLHNYTAGQARGEYRFGQKLWIFKPFFGLEGTTKRSFYGYGGFLVDIYIGNRWVIMPNAAFGYYDKGAGKDLGSHAEFRTGAEFAYRFDDRSRLGFTFHHISNAGISKKNPGEEEMEIVFSLPFDLLK
;
A
#
# COMPACT_ATOMS: atom_id res chain seq x y z
N MET A 1 17.95 -3.08 -54.78
CA MET A 1 18.62 -4.31 -54.32
C MET A 1 18.57 -4.28 -52.81
N THR A 2 17.57 -4.94 -52.27
CA THR A 2 17.56 -6.23 -51.54
C THR A 2 18.49 -6.23 -50.36
N THR A 3 17.90 -6.27 -49.11
CA THR A 3 17.58 -7.47 -48.33
C THR A 3 16.89 -7.04 -47.03
N LYS A 4 15.72 -7.30 -46.76
CA LYS A 4 14.93 -8.37 -46.11
C LYS A 4 15.74 -9.43 -45.37
N HIS A 5 15.30 -9.67 -44.10
CA HIS A 5 15.46 -10.77 -43.16
C HIS A 5 16.28 -10.51 -41.91
N ALA A 6 15.61 -10.05 -40.87
CA ALA A 6 15.95 -10.40 -39.46
C ALA A 6 14.74 -10.17 -38.55
N GLY A 7 13.69 -10.92 -38.78
CA GLY A 7 12.47 -10.86 -37.94
C GLY A 7 11.76 -12.18 -37.85
N ARG A 8 12.42 -13.25 -37.37
CA ARG A 8 11.77 -14.54 -37.11
C ARG A 8 12.70 -15.46 -36.32
N ARG A 9 12.87 -15.26 -35.03
CA ARG A 9 13.37 -16.31 -34.08
C ARG A 9 13.25 -15.84 -32.64
N LEU A 10 12.02 -15.60 -32.16
CA LEU A 10 11.73 -15.46 -30.72
C LEU A 10 10.33 -15.93 -30.36
N ALA A 11 9.88 -17.02 -30.96
CA ALA A 11 8.57 -17.62 -30.66
C ALA A 11 8.63 -19.15 -30.69
N ALA A 12 9.55 -19.76 -29.93
CA ALA A 12 9.58 -21.21 -29.78
C ALA A 12 10.41 -21.64 -28.57
N LEU A 13 10.01 -21.24 -27.35
CA LEU A 13 10.54 -21.80 -26.08
C LEU A 13 9.57 -21.68 -24.91
N ILE A 14 8.26 -21.75 -25.13
CA ILE A 14 7.25 -21.93 -24.07
C ILE A 14 6.25 -22.99 -24.54
N ALA A 15 6.66 -24.25 -24.66
CA ALA A 15 5.77 -25.37 -24.83
C ALA A 15 6.50 -26.70 -24.62
N ALA A 16 6.96 -27.01 -23.41
CA ALA A 16 7.33 -28.38 -23.03
C ALA A 16 7.52 -28.48 -21.50
N ALA A 17 6.47 -28.30 -20.71
CA ALA A 17 6.42 -28.70 -19.30
C ALA A 17 4.98 -28.93 -18.83
N MET A 18 4.20 -29.62 -19.60
CA MET A 18 2.92 -30.17 -19.14
C MET A 18 2.77 -31.58 -19.70
N LEU A 19 3.20 -32.57 -18.94
CA LEU A 19 2.71 -33.96 -19.00
C LEU A 19 3.58 -34.83 -18.05
N TRP A 20 3.28 -34.79 -16.75
CA TRP A 20 3.39 -35.94 -15.90
C TRP A 20 2.30 -35.84 -14.81
N GLY A 21 1.17 -36.44 -15.14
CA GLY A 21 0.07 -36.65 -14.23
C GLY A 21 0.40 -37.79 -13.27
N GLY A 22 0.76 -37.45 -12.05
CA GLY A 22 0.63 -38.35 -10.91
C GLY A 22 -0.68 -38.04 -10.23
N ALA A 23 -1.67 -38.95 -10.31
CA ALA A 23 -2.88 -38.86 -9.53
C ALA A 23 -2.56 -39.12 -8.06
N ALA A 24 -2.12 -38.11 -7.35
CA ALA A 24 -2.17 -38.06 -5.90
C ALA A 24 -3.62 -37.76 -5.52
N SER A 25 -4.30 -38.74 -4.91
CA SER A 25 -5.59 -38.52 -4.25
C SER A 25 -5.38 -37.48 -3.15
N ALA A 26 -5.60 -36.23 -3.48
CA ALA A 26 -5.65 -35.16 -2.50
C ALA A 26 -6.88 -35.43 -1.61
N GLN A 27 -6.66 -35.99 -0.42
CA GLN A 27 -7.65 -35.92 0.66
C GLN A 27 -7.94 -34.44 0.87
N SER A 28 -9.08 -34.00 0.39
CA SER A 28 -9.61 -32.66 0.66
C SER A 28 -9.91 -32.59 2.15
N THR A 29 -8.97 -32.11 2.96
CA THR A 29 -9.30 -31.61 4.29
C THR A 29 -10.41 -30.58 4.11
N PRO A 30 -11.56 -30.73 4.81
CA PRO A 30 -12.61 -29.72 4.72
C PRO A 30 -12.00 -28.36 5.05
N PRO A 31 -12.38 -27.29 4.31
CA PRO A 31 -11.85 -25.97 4.55
C PRO A 31 -12.09 -25.62 6.02
N LYS A 32 -11.01 -25.35 6.75
CA LYS A 32 -11.08 -24.91 8.15
C LYS A 32 -12.05 -23.73 8.18
N ALA A 33 -13.13 -23.87 8.94
CA ALA A 33 -14.12 -22.82 9.07
C ALA A 33 -13.42 -21.50 9.35
N ALA A 34 -13.67 -20.49 8.51
CA ALA A 34 -13.04 -19.20 8.65
C ALA A 34 -13.32 -18.68 10.07
N ALA A 35 -12.26 -18.33 10.80
CA ALA A 35 -12.42 -17.74 12.13
C ALA A 35 -13.33 -16.52 12.04
N PRO A 36 -14.21 -16.27 13.02
CA PRO A 36 -15.10 -15.12 13.01
C PRO A 36 -14.29 -13.83 12.87
N VAL A 37 -14.81 -12.89 12.09
CA VAL A 37 -14.20 -11.55 11.93
C VAL A 37 -14.07 -10.93 13.32
N ARG A 38 -12.84 -10.85 13.83
CA ARG A 38 -12.60 -10.11 15.06
C ARG A 38 -12.42 -8.65 14.69
N SER A 39 -13.28 -7.80 15.22
CA SER A 39 -13.17 -6.34 15.10
C SER A 39 -12.08 -5.74 16.02
N ASP A 40 -11.32 -6.58 16.68
CA ASP A 40 -10.29 -6.28 17.69
C ASP A 40 -8.87 -6.56 17.18
N ASP A 41 -8.58 -6.24 15.93
CA ASP A 41 -7.22 -6.34 15.42
C ASP A 41 -6.26 -5.48 16.26
N PRO A 42 -5.06 -6.01 16.57
CA PRO A 42 -4.06 -5.30 17.35
C PRO A 42 -3.53 -4.07 16.61
N GLY A 43 -2.57 -3.38 17.23
CA GLY A 43 -1.77 -2.40 16.49
C GLY A 43 -0.94 -3.09 15.40
N PHE A 44 -0.57 -2.32 14.38
CA PHE A 44 0.24 -2.81 13.25
C PHE A 44 1.48 -1.94 13.07
N VAL A 45 2.57 -2.58 12.65
CA VAL A 45 3.69 -1.94 11.97
C VAL A 45 3.53 -2.22 10.49
N SER A 46 3.47 -1.17 9.68
CA SER A 46 3.24 -1.25 8.23
C SER A 46 4.42 -0.68 7.48
N LEU A 47 4.86 -1.37 6.44
CA LEU A 47 5.90 -0.94 5.52
C LEU A 47 5.33 -0.88 4.11
N GLY A 48 5.50 0.24 3.45
CA GLY A 48 5.05 0.49 2.09
C GLY A 48 6.22 0.81 1.16
N VAL A 49 6.08 0.39 -0.09
CA VAL A 49 6.97 0.81 -1.19
C VAL A 49 6.13 1.10 -2.42
N GLY A 50 6.50 2.12 -3.16
CA GLY A 50 5.73 2.52 -4.32
C GLY A 50 6.27 3.74 -5.05
N ALA A 51 5.36 4.54 -5.56
CA ALA A 51 5.69 5.73 -6.35
C ALA A 51 4.90 6.95 -5.85
N PHE A 52 5.62 8.04 -5.73
CA PHE A 52 5.15 9.39 -5.45
C PHE A 52 4.90 10.13 -6.75
N ASP A 53 3.88 10.98 -6.80
CA ASP A 53 3.48 11.82 -7.93
C ASP A 53 3.22 11.02 -9.21
N VAL A 54 2.41 9.95 -9.07
CA VAL A 54 2.16 8.97 -10.14
C VAL A 54 1.35 9.52 -11.31
N LEU A 55 0.58 10.58 -11.10
CA LEU A 55 -0.25 11.19 -12.14
C LEU A 55 0.41 12.42 -12.81
N HIS A 56 1.63 12.82 -12.39
CA HIS A 56 2.31 14.02 -12.88
C HIS A 56 3.78 13.75 -13.24
N ASN A 57 4.57 14.81 -13.44
CA ASN A 57 5.90 14.73 -14.04
C ASN A 57 7.06 14.60 -13.04
N TYR A 58 6.78 14.58 -11.72
CA TYR A 58 7.80 14.51 -10.66
C TYR A 58 7.93 13.12 -10.04
N THR A 59 7.50 12.08 -10.74
CA THR A 59 7.50 10.69 -10.25
C THR A 59 8.82 10.31 -9.60
N ALA A 60 8.75 9.74 -8.41
CA ALA A 60 9.87 9.24 -7.63
C ALA A 60 9.51 7.91 -6.97
N GLY A 61 10.50 7.05 -6.75
CA GLY A 61 10.32 5.90 -5.87
C GLY A 61 10.11 6.36 -4.44
N GLN A 62 9.27 5.66 -3.69
CA GLN A 62 8.85 5.99 -2.33
C GLN A 62 8.94 4.78 -1.41
N ALA A 63 9.28 5.03 -0.14
CA ALA A 63 9.17 4.07 0.93
C ALA A 63 8.52 4.72 2.16
N ARG A 64 7.69 3.96 2.87
CA ARG A 64 6.93 4.42 4.03
C ARG A 64 7.01 3.42 5.17
N GLY A 65 7.12 3.96 6.41
CA GLY A 65 6.92 3.23 7.66
C GLY A 65 5.80 3.86 8.46
N GLU A 66 4.87 3.04 9.00
CA GLU A 66 3.70 3.53 9.71
C GLU A 66 3.38 2.65 10.92
N TYR A 67 3.03 3.25 12.04
CA TYR A 67 2.47 2.57 13.19
C TYR A 67 0.99 2.89 13.33
N ARG A 68 0.16 1.85 13.38
CA ARG A 68 -1.29 1.92 13.55
C ARG A 68 -1.66 1.39 14.93
N PHE A 69 -2.31 2.21 15.74
CA PHE A 69 -2.74 1.79 17.06
C PHE A 69 -3.84 0.74 17.01
N GLY A 70 -3.84 -0.21 17.96
CA GLY A 70 -4.94 -1.16 18.11
C GLY A 70 -6.16 -0.53 18.78
N GLN A 71 -5.94 0.48 19.64
CA GLN A 71 -7.00 1.20 20.33
C GLN A 71 -7.80 2.05 19.36
N LYS A 72 -9.13 2.06 19.54
CA LYS A 72 -10.05 2.86 18.77
C LYS A 72 -10.59 4.01 19.61
N LEU A 73 -10.71 5.18 18.99
CA LEU A 73 -11.52 6.29 19.47
C LEU A 73 -12.84 6.24 18.67
N TRP A 74 -13.85 5.58 19.23
CA TRP A 74 -15.08 5.19 18.55
C TRP A 74 -14.79 4.22 17.40
N ILE A 75 -14.91 4.62 16.11
CA ILE A 75 -14.56 3.81 14.93
C ILE A 75 -13.15 4.12 14.40
N PHE A 76 -12.54 5.21 14.85
CA PHE A 76 -11.28 5.73 14.33
C PHE A 76 -10.09 5.09 15.05
N LYS A 77 -9.11 4.61 14.30
CA LYS A 77 -7.82 4.14 14.79
C LYS A 77 -6.77 5.22 14.50
N PRO A 78 -6.09 5.74 15.53
CA PRO A 78 -4.98 6.64 15.32
C PRO A 78 -3.83 5.92 14.59
N PHE A 79 -3.06 6.68 13.86
CA PHE A 79 -1.79 6.22 13.28
C PHE A 79 -0.83 7.38 13.11
N PHE A 80 0.45 7.06 12.97
CA PHE A 80 1.48 7.99 12.54
C PHE A 80 2.48 7.29 11.63
N GLY A 81 3.16 8.04 10.79
CA GLY A 81 4.11 7.49 9.84
C GLY A 81 5.12 8.52 9.34
N LEU A 82 6.12 7.95 8.68
CA LEU A 82 7.17 8.66 7.98
C LEU A 82 7.29 8.06 6.58
N GLU A 83 7.48 8.91 5.60
CA GLU A 83 7.78 8.47 4.24
C GLU A 83 8.92 9.30 3.65
N GLY A 84 9.63 8.70 2.72
CA GLY A 84 10.71 9.32 2.00
C GLY A 84 10.78 8.85 0.56
N THR A 85 11.30 9.73 -0.31
CA THR A 85 11.40 9.47 -1.74
C THR A 85 12.84 9.41 -2.22
N THR A 86 13.06 8.81 -3.39
CA THR A 86 14.36 8.80 -4.08
C THR A 86 14.85 10.20 -4.46
N LYS A 87 13.96 11.19 -4.48
CA LYS A 87 14.28 12.63 -4.66
C LYS A 87 14.51 13.37 -3.34
N ARG A 88 14.68 12.63 -2.22
CA ARG A 88 14.93 13.19 -0.88
C ARG A 88 13.78 14.04 -0.33
N SER A 89 12.56 13.87 -0.84
CA SER A 89 11.39 14.42 -0.17
C SER A 89 11.13 13.59 1.09
N PHE A 90 10.60 14.23 2.11
CA PHE A 90 10.26 13.62 3.38
C PHE A 90 8.88 14.11 3.83
N TYR A 91 8.06 13.22 4.37
CA TYR A 91 6.78 13.57 4.98
C TYR A 91 6.58 12.80 6.28
N GLY A 92 6.42 13.53 7.38
CA GLY A 92 6.07 13.00 8.69
C GLY A 92 4.65 13.41 9.06
N TYR A 93 3.81 12.46 9.45
CA TYR A 93 2.38 12.69 9.61
C TYR A 93 1.74 11.87 10.71
N GLY A 94 0.55 12.31 11.14
CA GLY A 94 -0.34 11.56 12.02
C GLY A 94 -1.80 11.76 11.61
N GLY A 95 -2.63 10.76 11.89
CA GLY A 95 -4.00 10.80 11.44
C GLY A 95 -4.88 9.69 11.99
N PHE A 96 -5.98 9.44 11.29
CA PHE A 96 -6.97 8.43 11.65
C PHE A 96 -7.36 7.59 10.43
N LEU A 97 -7.58 6.31 10.67
CA LEU A 97 -8.12 5.35 9.72
C LEU A 97 -9.36 4.64 10.31
N VAL A 98 -10.14 4.02 9.44
CA VAL A 98 -11.26 3.16 9.80
C VAL A 98 -11.08 1.81 9.12
N ASP A 99 -11.15 0.70 9.88
CA ASP A 99 -11.18 -0.64 9.30
C ASP A 99 -12.60 -1.01 8.89
N ILE A 100 -12.84 -1.20 7.60
CA ILE A 100 -14.10 -1.69 7.02
C ILE A 100 -13.86 -3.10 6.49
N TYR A 101 -14.39 -4.11 7.18
CA TYR A 101 -14.20 -5.50 6.80
C TYR A 101 -15.24 -5.95 5.77
N ILE A 102 -14.78 -6.62 4.72
CA ILE A 102 -15.61 -7.26 3.70
C ILE A 102 -15.37 -8.77 3.80
N GLY A 103 -16.33 -9.46 4.40
CA GLY A 103 -16.14 -10.85 4.79
C GLY A 103 -14.99 -11.02 5.79
N ASN A 104 -14.26 -12.14 5.71
CA ASN A 104 -13.23 -12.49 6.69
C ASN A 104 -11.80 -12.12 6.26
N ARG A 105 -11.62 -11.69 5.00
CA ARG A 105 -10.30 -11.59 4.36
C ARG A 105 -9.97 -10.22 3.80
N TRP A 106 -10.96 -9.41 3.49
CA TRP A 106 -10.71 -8.14 2.85
C TRP A 106 -11.01 -6.99 3.80
N VAL A 107 -10.15 -5.98 3.76
CA VAL A 107 -10.30 -4.77 4.58
C VAL A 107 -10.08 -3.56 3.69
N ILE A 108 -11.01 -2.62 3.74
CA ILE A 108 -10.84 -1.27 3.17
C ILE A 108 -10.56 -0.32 4.32
N MET A 109 -9.53 0.49 4.20
CA MET A 109 -9.10 1.42 5.24
C MET A 109 -9.03 2.85 4.70
N PRO A 110 -10.18 3.56 4.59
CA PRO A 110 -10.15 5.00 4.37
C PRO A 110 -9.39 5.68 5.50
N ASN A 111 -8.59 6.67 5.15
CA ASN A 111 -7.75 7.37 6.10
C ASN A 111 -7.54 8.82 5.74
N ALA A 112 -7.25 9.63 6.75
CA ALA A 112 -6.85 11.01 6.61
C ALA A 112 -5.75 11.32 7.63
N ALA A 113 -4.75 12.11 7.22
CA ALA A 113 -3.63 12.52 8.03
C ALA A 113 -3.27 13.98 7.75
N PHE A 114 -2.54 14.55 8.69
CA PHE A 114 -1.93 15.87 8.58
C PHE A 114 -0.46 15.77 9.02
N GLY A 115 0.44 16.51 8.36
CA GLY A 115 1.84 16.42 8.69
C GLY A 115 2.72 17.51 8.10
N TYR A 116 4.01 17.30 8.28
CA TYR A 116 5.08 18.14 7.79
C TYR A 116 5.74 17.50 6.57
N TYR A 117 5.74 18.22 5.47
CA TYR A 117 6.39 17.84 4.21
C TYR A 117 7.60 18.71 3.91
N ASP A 118 8.71 18.07 3.56
CA ASP A 118 9.89 18.70 2.97
C ASP A 118 10.10 18.15 1.56
N LYS A 119 10.17 19.07 0.60
CA LYS A 119 10.24 18.67 -0.83
C LYS A 119 11.59 18.07 -1.22
N GLY A 120 12.67 18.37 -0.49
CA GLY A 120 14.01 18.04 -0.94
C GLY A 120 14.28 18.51 -2.37
N ALA A 121 14.63 17.56 -3.26
CA ALA A 121 14.74 17.76 -4.71
C ALA A 121 13.48 17.32 -5.48
N GLY A 122 12.40 16.97 -4.79
CA GLY A 122 11.13 16.53 -5.40
C GLY A 122 10.16 17.68 -5.66
N LYS A 123 8.87 17.33 -5.71
CA LYS A 123 7.78 18.26 -6.03
C LYS A 123 7.56 19.28 -4.90
N ASP A 124 7.43 20.52 -5.27
CA ASP A 124 7.06 21.59 -4.35
C ASP A 124 5.53 21.69 -4.25
N LEU A 125 4.98 21.26 -3.13
CA LEU A 125 3.54 21.28 -2.86
C LEU A 125 3.01 22.63 -2.38
N GLY A 126 3.93 23.60 -2.17
CA GLY A 126 3.57 24.98 -1.85
C GLY A 126 3.49 25.29 -0.36
N SER A 127 3.54 24.29 0.50
CA SER A 127 3.54 24.42 1.96
C SER A 127 4.36 23.29 2.59
N HIS A 128 4.77 23.48 3.85
CA HIS A 128 5.24 22.38 4.69
C HIS A 128 4.09 21.68 5.43
N ALA A 129 2.96 22.35 5.57
CA ALA A 129 1.75 21.78 6.19
C ALA A 129 0.89 21.15 5.10
N GLU A 130 0.82 19.82 5.10
CA GLU A 130 0.11 19.05 4.07
C GLU A 130 -0.86 18.07 4.71
N PHE A 131 -2.01 17.89 4.06
CA PHE A 131 -2.99 16.85 4.37
C PHE A 131 -2.81 15.70 3.41
N ARG A 132 -2.97 14.47 3.93
CA ARG A 132 -3.03 13.25 3.13
C ARG A 132 -4.38 12.59 3.32
N THR A 133 -5.05 12.23 2.23
CA THR A 133 -6.33 11.52 2.24
C THR A 133 -6.29 10.38 1.23
N GLY A 134 -6.95 9.28 1.55
CA GLY A 134 -6.99 8.14 0.63
C GLY A 134 -7.52 6.89 1.29
N ALA A 135 -7.18 5.75 0.70
CA ALA A 135 -7.59 4.46 1.21
C ALA A 135 -6.56 3.37 0.91
N GLU A 136 -6.54 2.36 1.76
CA GLU A 136 -5.86 1.10 1.53
C GLU A 136 -6.91 0.00 1.31
N PHE A 137 -6.67 -0.86 0.33
CA PHE A 137 -7.40 -2.12 0.13
C PHE A 137 -6.45 -3.27 0.40
N ALA A 138 -6.76 -4.12 1.40
CA ALA A 138 -5.84 -5.13 1.87
C ALA A 138 -6.49 -6.52 2.01
N TYR A 139 -5.70 -7.55 1.73
CA TYR A 139 -6.00 -8.92 2.08
C TYR A 139 -5.43 -9.23 3.47
N ARG A 140 -6.25 -9.76 4.36
CA ARG A 140 -5.92 -10.17 5.72
C ARG A 140 -5.66 -11.67 5.78
N PHE A 141 -4.45 -12.05 6.18
CA PHE A 141 -4.04 -13.44 6.37
C PHE A 141 -4.56 -14.02 7.70
N ASP A 142 -4.36 -15.33 7.92
CA ASP A 142 -4.84 -16.02 9.13
C ASP A 142 -4.14 -15.53 10.41
N ASP A 143 -2.88 -15.12 10.31
CA ASP A 143 -2.10 -14.51 11.37
C ASP A 143 -2.42 -13.03 11.58
N ARG A 144 -3.43 -12.50 10.88
CA ARG A 144 -3.86 -11.10 10.86
C ARG A 144 -2.91 -10.14 10.15
N SER A 145 -1.76 -10.59 9.65
CA SER A 145 -0.95 -9.75 8.76
C SER A 145 -1.75 -9.35 7.52
N ARG A 146 -1.37 -8.26 6.88
CA ARG A 146 -2.12 -7.72 5.74
C ARG A 146 -1.16 -7.39 4.61
N LEU A 147 -1.57 -7.70 3.38
CA LEU A 147 -0.93 -7.22 2.16
C LEU A 147 -1.94 -6.34 1.44
N GLY A 148 -1.60 -5.10 1.20
CA GLY A 148 -2.50 -4.11 0.64
C GLY A 148 -1.89 -3.29 -0.47
N PHE A 149 -2.78 -2.58 -1.14
CA PHE A 149 -2.49 -1.52 -2.11
C PHE A 149 -3.12 -0.23 -1.61
N THR A 150 -2.37 0.87 -1.68
CA THR A 150 -2.85 2.20 -1.27
C THR A 150 -2.88 3.16 -2.43
N PHE A 151 -3.83 4.07 -2.35
CA PHE A 151 -3.88 5.29 -3.15
C PHE A 151 -4.16 6.46 -2.22
N HIS A 152 -3.30 7.46 -2.23
CA HIS A 152 -3.47 8.69 -1.45
C HIS A 152 -3.25 9.92 -2.32
N HIS A 153 -3.85 11.02 -1.86
CA HIS A 153 -3.63 12.37 -2.36
C HIS A 153 -3.06 13.22 -1.24
N ILE A 154 -1.99 13.96 -1.52
CA ILE A 154 -1.37 14.91 -0.59
C ILE A 154 -1.53 16.32 -1.15
N SER A 155 -2.01 17.25 -0.32
CA SER A 155 -2.16 18.65 -0.68
C SER A 155 -2.31 19.54 0.56
N ASN A 156 -2.04 20.83 0.40
CA ASN A 156 -2.20 21.79 1.51
C ASN A 156 -3.62 22.31 1.68
N ALA A 157 -4.61 21.73 1.01
CA ALA A 157 -6.04 22.13 1.09
C ALA A 157 -6.27 23.62 0.82
N GLY A 158 -5.40 24.28 0.07
CA GLY A 158 -5.50 25.72 -0.24
C GLY A 158 -5.02 26.66 0.88
N ILE A 159 -4.29 26.17 1.88
CA ILE A 159 -3.65 27.02 2.90
C ILE A 159 -2.62 27.96 2.27
N SER A 160 -1.92 27.51 1.23
CA SER A 160 -0.99 28.29 0.45
C SER A 160 -1.60 28.69 -0.91
N LYS A 161 -1.08 29.79 -1.50
CA LYS A 161 -1.46 30.19 -2.87
C LYS A 161 -1.10 29.15 -3.93
N LYS A 162 -0.05 28.36 -3.69
CA LYS A 162 0.38 27.23 -4.51
C LYS A 162 -0.09 25.94 -3.88
N ASN A 163 -0.92 25.17 -4.59
CA ASN A 163 -1.44 23.87 -4.14
C ASN A 163 -1.58 22.90 -5.31
N PRO A 164 -0.47 22.43 -5.91
CA PRO A 164 -0.54 21.54 -7.06
C PRO A 164 -1.01 20.12 -6.68
N GLY A 165 -0.91 19.75 -5.39
CA GLY A 165 -1.17 18.40 -4.92
C GLY A 165 -0.22 17.35 -5.53
N GLU A 166 -0.37 16.11 -5.10
CA GLU A 166 0.27 14.95 -5.70
C GLU A 166 -0.52 13.68 -5.35
N GLU A 167 -0.33 12.59 -6.08
CA GLU A 167 -0.90 11.28 -5.83
C GLU A 167 0.19 10.23 -5.68
N GLU A 168 -0.01 9.37 -4.69
CA GLU A 168 0.90 8.26 -4.41
C GLU A 168 0.19 6.90 -4.47
N MET A 169 0.94 5.89 -4.91
CA MET A 169 0.52 4.49 -4.93
C MET A 169 1.58 3.61 -4.32
N GLU A 170 1.18 2.69 -3.43
CA GLU A 170 2.11 1.78 -2.78
C GLU A 170 1.53 0.39 -2.59
N ILE A 171 2.41 -0.61 -2.56
CA ILE A 171 2.14 -1.92 -1.96
C ILE A 171 2.59 -1.84 -0.51
N VAL A 172 1.73 -2.26 0.41
CA VAL A 172 1.94 -2.17 1.86
C VAL A 172 1.81 -3.54 2.49
N PHE A 173 2.78 -3.90 3.31
CA PHE A 173 2.70 -5.05 4.18
C PHE A 173 2.60 -4.60 5.63
N SER A 174 1.58 -5.10 6.35
CA SER A 174 1.29 -4.73 7.73
C SER A 174 1.38 -5.96 8.63
N LEU A 175 2.25 -5.88 9.64
CA LEU A 175 2.45 -6.91 10.65
C LEU A 175 1.72 -6.55 11.94
N PRO A 176 0.92 -7.46 12.52
CA PRO A 176 0.36 -7.29 13.85
C PRO A 176 1.48 -7.09 14.88
N PHE A 177 1.35 -6.09 15.72
CA PHE A 177 2.41 -5.76 16.71
C PHE A 177 2.65 -6.86 17.74
N ASP A 178 1.64 -7.68 18.03
CA ASP A 178 1.75 -8.83 18.94
C ASP A 178 2.55 -10.00 18.34
N LEU A 179 2.77 -10.05 17.04
CA LEU A 179 3.68 -11.00 16.38
C LEU A 179 5.16 -10.57 16.43
N LEU A 180 5.44 -9.32 16.83
CA LEU A 180 6.79 -8.79 16.93
C LEU A 180 7.37 -8.91 18.37
N LYS A 181 6.60 -9.45 19.31
CA LYS A 181 6.99 -9.72 20.69
C LYS A 181 7.37 -11.19 20.83
#